data_8ecbb353cf2a0b102ef7b6abe0510a87
#
_entry.id   8ecbb353cf2a0b102ef7b6abe0510a87
#
_cell.length_a   1.000
_cell.length_b   1.000
_cell.length_c   1.000
_cell.angle_alpha   90.00
_cell.angle_beta   90.00
_cell.angle_gamma   90.00
#
_symmetry.space_group_name_H-M   'P 1'
#
loop_
_entity.id
_entity.type
_entity.pdbx_description
1 polymer ?
#
loop_
_entity_poly.entity_id
_entity_poly.type
_entity_poly.pdbx_seq_one_letter_code
_entity_poly.pdbx_strand_id
1 'polypeptide(L)'
;MRTAILAVIDFFHPPFKKFISLHNFRYMATGGGTLLLGILSYYFAYFFIFKTEEVDFGIIVLQRETASLLVDYTIAIPTSFLLNKYVIFTHSELKGRVQLFRFLNLQFINILANYVLLKFLLELLRDYPTLAMLSRILVSVLMALFSYLYQHYFTFSVKKIGDKKGKNINNPK
;
A
#
# COMPACT_ATOMS: atom_id res chain seq x y z
N MET A 1 -15.44 13.52 6.85
CA MET A 1 -14.18 12.79 7.05
C MET A 1 -13.20 12.98 5.89
N ARG A 2 -13.53 12.65 4.63
CA ARG A 2 -12.65 12.85 3.45
C ARG A 2 -12.13 14.30 3.33
N THR A 3 -13.01 15.29 3.42
CA THR A 3 -12.65 16.71 3.30
C THR A 3 -11.64 17.15 4.37
N ALA A 4 -11.79 16.67 5.61
CA ALA A 4 -10.87 16.96 6.69
C ALA A 4 -9.49 16.34 6.44
N ILE A 5 -9.42 15.07 5.99
CA ILE A 5 -8.18 14.40 5.66
C ILE A 5 -7.46 15.13 4.52
N LEU A 6 -8.19 15.49 3.45
CA LEU A 6 -7.63 16.25 2.34
C LEU A 6 -7.14 17.63 2.77
N ALA A 7 -7.89 18.35 3.62
CA ALA A 7 -7.49 19.66 4.12
C ALA A 7 -6.17 19.58 4.90
N VAL A 8 -6.01 18.57 5.75
CA VAL A 8 -4.75 18.36 6.48
C VAL A 8 -3.59 18.04 5.55
N ILE A 9 -3.79 17.12 4.60
CA ILE A 9 -2.72 16.75 3.66
C ILE A 9 -2.35 17.92 2.76
N ASP A 10 -3.34 18.61 2.20
CA ASP A 10 -3.14 19.71 1.27
C ASP A 10 -2.50 20.94 1.94
N PHE A 11 -2.71 21.12 3.25
CA PHE A 11 -2.04 22.15 4.04
C PHE A 11 -0.51 22.03 4.01
N PHE A 12 0.01 20.81 3.96
CA PHE A 12 1.46 20.58 3.91
C PHE A 12 2.02 20.54 2.49
N HIS A 13 1.20 20.57 1.44
CA HIS A 13 1.67 20.50 0.06
C HIS A 13 2.40 21.75 -0.46
N PRO A 14 2.07 23.01 -0.07
CA PRO A 14 2.63 24.23 -0.70
C PRO A 14 4.16 24.27 -0.81
N PRO A 15 4.95 23.85 0.20
CA PRO A 15 6.41 23.80 0.08
C PRO A 15 6.90 22.85 -1.01
N PHE A 16 6.15 21.79 -1.29
CA PHE A 16 6.53 20.70 -2.19
C PHE A 16 5.94 20.83 -3.60
N LYS A 17 5.03 21.80 -3.83
CA LYS A 17 4.29 21.94 -5.10
C LYS A 17 5.19 22.09 -6.34
N LYS A 18 6.43 22.58 -6.15
CA LYS A 18 7.40 22.76 -7.23
C LYS A 18 8.01 21.43 -7.69
N PHE A 19 8.07 20.43 -6.80
CA PHE A 19 8.74 19.15 -7.05
C PHE A 19 7.77 17.97 -7.22
N ILE A 20 6.61 18.04 -6.57
CA ILE A 20 5.68 16.91 -6.49
C ILE A 20 4.26 17.40 -6.79
N SER A 21 3.57 16.71 -7.71
CA SER A 21 2.16 16.98 -7.97
C SER A 21 1.29 16.70 -6.74
N LEU A 22 0.18 17.42 -6.60
CA LEU A 22 -0.74 17.25 -5.47
C LEU A 22 -1.23 15.79 -5.33
N HIS A 23 -1.48 15.11 -6.44
CA HIS A 23 -1.90 13.70 -6.44
C HIS A 23 -0.83 12.78 -5.85
N ASN A 24 0.42 12.93 -6.29
CA ASN A 24 1.53 12.14 -5.78
C ASN A 24 1.83 12.47 -4.32
N PHE A 25 1.72 13.75 -3.93
CA PHE A 25 1.87 14.16 -2.54
C PHE A 25 0.82 13.52 -1.63
N ARG A 26 -0.45 13.52 -2.05
CA ARG A 26 -1.53 12.82 -1.32
C ARG A 26 -1.26 11.33 -1.18
N TYR A 27 -0.75 10.68 -2.24
CA TYR A 27 -0.38 9.26 -2.18
C TYR A 27 0.74 9.01 -1.16
N MET A 28 1.80 9.82 -1.19
CA MET A 28 2.92 9.71 -0.26
C MET A 28 2.48 9.98 1.19
N ALA A 29 1.67 11.00 1.41
CA ALA A 29 1.16 11.35 2.74
C ALA A 29 0.25 10.26 3.31
N THR A 30 -0.64 9.69 2.51
CA THR A 30 -1.51 8.59 2.95
C THR A 30 -0.73 7.30 3.18
N GLY A 31 0.26 7.00 2.32
CA GLY A 31 1.17 5.88 2.50
C GLY A 31 2.00 5.99 3.77
N GLY A 32 2.61 7.16 3.99
CA GLY A 32 3.36 7.46 5.21
C GLY A 32 2.50 7.42 6.47
N GLY A 33 1.28 7.96 6.39
CA GLY A 33 0.30 7.90 7.48
C GLY A 33 -0.12 6.48 7.83
N THR A 34 -0.31 5.63 6.82
CA THR A 34 -0.63 4.20 7.03
C THR A 34 0.56 3.45 7.65
N LEU A 35 1.77 3.74 7.18
CA LEU A 35 2.99 3.18 7.76
C LEU A 35 3.13 3.54 9.24
N LEU A 36 2.94 4.81 9.57
CA LEU A 36 2.98 5.28 10.95
C LEU A 36 1.91 4.61 11.82
N LEU A 37 0.69 4.51 11.31
CA LEU A 37 -0.40 3.79 11.98
C LEU A 37 -0.03 2.32 12.23
N GLY A 38 0.56 1.65 11.25
CA GLY A 38 1.02 0.28 11.38
C GLY A 38 2.08 0.13 12.47
N ILE A 39 3.12 0.98 12.46
CA ILE A 39 4.16 1.00 13.49
C ILE A 39 3.55 1.20 14.88
N LEU A 40 2.64 2.16 15.04
CA LEU A 40 1.97 2.42 16.31
C LEU A 40 1.12 1.22 16.75
N SER A 41 0.38 0.60 15.84
CA SER A 41 -0.44 -0.57 16.11
C SER A 41 0.42 -1.79 16.51
N TYR A 42 1.55 -1.99 15.83
CA TYR A 42 2.51 -3.03 16.17
C TYR A 42 3.04 -2.86 17.61
N TYR A 43 3.57 -1.68 17.93
CA TYR A 43 4.13 -1.43 19.26
C TYR A 43 3.06 -1.43 20.34
N PHE A 44 1.86 -0.95 20.04
CA PHE A 44 0.74 -1.05 20.97
C PHE A 44 0.41 -2.50 21.28
N ALA A 45 0.32 -3.36 20.26
CA ALA A 45 0.08 -4.79 20.45
C ALA A 45 1.22 -5.46 21.21
N TYR A 46 2.47 -5.14 20.85
CA TYR A 46 3.66 -5.72 21.45
C TYR A 46 3.79 -5.39 22.95
N PHE A 47 3.55 -4.14 23.36
CA PHE A 47 3.76 -3.72 24.75
C PHE A 47 2.52 -3.86 25.63
N PHE A 48 1.31 -3.73 25.05
CA PHE A 48 0.08 -3.65 25.85
C PHE A 48 -0.84 -4.84 25.71
N ILE A 49 -0.88 -5.51 24.54
CA ILE A 49 -1.76 -6.66 24.31
C ILE A 49 -1.03 -7.96 24.64
N PHE A 50 0.10 -8.21 24.01
CA PHE A 50 0.84 -9.47 24.15
C PHE A 50 1.98 -9.31 25.16
N LYS A 51 1.78 -9.85 26.36
CA LYS A 51 2.74 -9.72 27.48
C LYS A 51 3.70 -10.91 27.60
N THR A 52 3.36 -12.02 26.94
CA THR A 52 4.16 -13.27 26.93
C THR A 52 4.96 -13.36 25.65
N GLU A 53 6.11 -14.03 25.67
CA GLU A 53 6.94 -14.23 24.46
C GLU A 53 6.24 -15.10 23.42
N GLU A 54 5.42 -16.05 23.89
CA GLU A 54 4.58 -16.90 23.05
C GLU A 54 3.11 -16.58 23.29
N VAL A 55 2.37 -16.44 22.20
CA VAL A 55 0.93 -16.15 22.17
C VAL A 55 0.22 -17.37 21.60
N ASP A 56 -0.56 -18.01 22.43
CA ASP A 56 -1.35 -19.19 22.06
C ASP A 56 -2.73 -18.74 21.55
N PHE A 57 -3.03 -19.01 20.27
CA PHE A 57 -4.34 -18.81 19.64
C PHE A 57 -5.19 -20.10 19.61
N GLY A 58 -4.77 -21.16 20.31
CA GLY A 58 -5.48 -22.44 20.40
C GLY A 58 -5.23 -23.36 19.21
N ILE A 59 -5.01 -22.85 18.02
CA ILE A 59 -4.69 -23.61 16.79
C ILE A 59 -3.20 -23.50 16.45
N ILE A 60 -2.60 -22.35 16.78
CA ILE A 60 -1.21 -22.04 16.48
C ILE A 60 -0.61 -21.18 17.61
N VAL A 61 0.62 -21.46 17.94
CA VAL A 61 1.41 -20.65 18.87
C VAL A 61 2.33 -19.75 18.04
N LEU A 62 2.28 -18.46 18.28
CA LEU A 62 3.08 -17.46 17.57
C LEU A 62 3.98 -16.71 18.56
N GLN A 63 5.16 -16.32 18.09
CA GLN A 63 6.00 -15.38 18.82
C GLN A 63 5.30 -14.01 18.91
N ARG A 64 5.52 -13.31 20.01
CA ARG A 64 4.91 -11.98 20.29
C ARG A 64 5.07 -11.01 19.15
N GLU A 65 6.24 -10.99 18.49
CA GLU A 65 6.55 -10.16 17.33
C GLU A 65 5.59 -10.48 16.16
N THR A 66 5.41 -11.76 15.88
CA THR A 66 4.56 -12.22 14.78
C THR A 66 3.09 -11.93 15.07
N ALA A 67 2.64 -12.16 16.31
CA ALA A 67 1.29 -11.82 16.74
C ALA A 67 1.03 -10.31 16.63
N SER A 68 2.01 -9.47 17.01
CA SER A 68 1.95 -8.01 16.89
C SER A 68 1.89 -7.53 15.44
N LEU A 69 2.62 -8.21 14.52
CA LEU A 69 2.54 -7.94 13.07
C LEU A 69 1.17 -8.28 12.51
N LEU A 70 0.48 -9.31 13.00
CA LEU A 70 -0.88 -9.61 12.57
C LEU A 70 -1.86 -8.49 12.97
N VAL A 71 -1.69 -7.90 14.15
CA VAL A 71 -2.49 -6.73 14.56
C VAL A 71 -2.21 -5.53 13.66
N ASP A 72 -0.93 -5.24 13.37
CA ASP A 72 -0.54 -4.20 12.41
C ASP A 72 -1.24 -4.42 11.06
N TYR A 73 -1.08 -5.58 10.43
CA TYR A 73 -1.68 -5.86 9.13
C TYR A 73 -3.20 -5.80 9.14
N THR A 74 -3.84 -6.24 10.23
CA THR A 74 -5.30 -6.18 10.38
C THR A 74 -5.82 -4.74 10.39
N ILE A 75 -5.03 -3.80 10.88
CA ILE A 75 -5.39 -2.37 10.94
C ILE A 75 -4.88 -1.63 9.68
N ALA A 76 -3.62 -1.83 9.31
CA ALA A 76 -2.97 -1.07 8.25
C ALA A 76 -3.53 -1.39 6.86
N ILE A 77 -3.80 -2.67 6.54
CA ILE A 77 -4.28 -3.06 5.20
C ILE A 77 -5.66 -2.47 4.89
N PRO A 78 -6.70 -2.62 5.74
CA PRO A 78 -8.00 -1.99 5.49
C PRO A 78 -7.92 -0.46 5.45
N THR A 79 -7.14 0.15 6.35
CA THR A 79 -6.95 1.60 6.39
C THR A 79 -6.31 2.11 5.10
N SER A 80 -5.25 1.44 4.63
CA SER A 80 -4.60 1.76 3.37
C SER A 80 -5.55 1.63 2.18
N PHE A 81 -6.35 0.56 2.14
CA PHE A 81 -7.37 0.40 1.10
C PHE A 81 -8.40 1.54 1.10
N LEU A 82 -8.92 1.90 2.27
CA LEU A 82 -9.91 2.97 2.40
C LEU A 82 -9.33 4.33 2.00
N LEU A 83 -8.11 4.65 2.44
CA LEU A 83 -7.43 5.89 2.07
C LEU A 83 -7.16 5.95 0.56
N ASN A 84 -6.64 4.88 -0.03
CA ASN A 84 -6.42 4.81 -1.47
C ASN A 84 -7.73 5.00 -2.25
N LYS A 85 -8.80 4.30 -1.86
CA LYS A 85 -10.09 4.38 -2.53
C LYS A 85 -10.77 5.74 -2.40
N TYR A 86 -10.81 6.31 -1.19
CA TYR A 86 -11.63 7.49 -0.92
C TYR A 86 -10.86 8.80 -0.96
N VAL A 87 -9.54 8.79 -0.83
CA VAL A 87 -8.71 10.00 -0.81
C VAL A 87 -7.96 10.17 -2.12
N ILE A 88 -7.38 9.11 -2.67
CA ILE A 88 -6.47 9.19 -3.82
C ILE A 88 -7.22 8.89 -5.12
N PHE A 89 -7.80 7.70 -5.23
CA PHE A 89 -8.40 7.20 -6.48
C PHE A 89 -9.93 7.37 -6.49
N THR A 90 -10.38 8.59 -6.28
CA THR A 90 -11.81 8.93 -6.11
C THR A 90 -12.66 8.79 -7.38
N HIS A 91 -12.03 8.73 -8.56
CA HIS A 91 -12.70 8.64 -9.86
C HIS A 91 -12.84 7.21 -10.40
N SER A 92 -12.53 6.20 -9.59
CA SER A 92 -12.65 4.81 -10.02
C SER A 92 -14.12 4.35 -10.01
N GLU A 93 -14.63 3.97 -11.18
CA GLU A 93 -16.01 3.44 -11.37
C GLU A 93 -16.12 1.95 -11.07
N LEU A 94 -15.03 1.28 -10.72
CA LEU A 94 -15.03 -0.14 -10.43
C LEU A 94 -15.82 -0.45 -9.14
N LYS A 95 -16.53 -1.57 -9.14
CA LYS A 95 -17.23 -2.06 -7.94
C LYS A 95 -16.23 -2.26 -6.80
N GLY A 96 -16.57 -1.82 -5.59
CA GLY A 96 -15.68 -1.85 -4.43
C GLY A 96 -15.10 -3.22 -4.11
N ARG A 97 -15.86 -4.32 -4.35
CA ARG A 97 -15.37 -5.70 -4.18
C ARG A 97 -14.23 -6.04 -5.14
N VAL A 98 -14.30 -5.57 -6.39
CA VAL A 98 -13.25 -5.79 -7.40
C VAL A 98 -12.00 -4.99 -7.03
N GLN A 99 -12.17 -3.75 -6.56
CA GLN A 99 -11.06 -2.94 -6.08
C GLN A 99 -10.36 -3.59 -4.88
N LEU A 100 -11.15 -4.08 -3.90
CA LEU A 100 -10.61 -4.77 -2.73
C LEU A 100 -9.84 -6.02 -3.11
N PHE A 101 -10.41 -6.87 -3.98
CA PHE A 101 -9.73 -8.08 -4.45
C PHE A 101 -8.40 -7.76 -5.14
N ARG A 102 -8.40 -6.79 -6.05
CA ARG A 102 -7.17 -6.35 -6.73
C ARG A 102 -6.15 -5.76 -5.77
N PHE A 103 -6.61 -5.01 -4.78
CA PHE A 103 -5.75 -4.44 -3.74
C PHE A 103 -5.11 -5.51 -2.87
N LEU A 104 -5.89 -6.50 -2.39
CA LEU A 104 -5.37 -7.62 -1.60
C LEU A 104 -4.38 -8.47 -2.40
N ASN A 105 -4.67 -8.71 -3.69
CA ASN A 105 -3.73 -9.39 -4.58
C ASN A 105 -2.41 -8.61 -4.73
N LEU A 106 -2.48 -7.29 -4.85
CA LEU A 106 -1.28 -6.45 -4.85
C LEU A 106 -0.49 -6.59 -3.54
N GLN A 107 -1.16 -6.58 -2.37
CA GLN A 107 -0.47 -6.75 -1.10
C GLN A 107 0.24 -8.10 -1.01
N PHE A 108 -0.40 -9.17 -1.47
CA PHE A 108 0.22 -10.49 -1.53
C PHE A 108 1.45 -10.50 -2.45
N ILE A 109 1.33 -9.94 -3.65
CA ILE A 109 2.45 -9.80 -4.60
C ILE A 109 3.59 -8.98 -3.99
N ASN A 110 3.27 -7.89 -3.30
CA ASN A 110 4.27 -7.04 -2.64
C ASN A 110 5.04 -7.80 -1.55
N ILE A 111 4.35 -8.55 -0.70
CA ILE A 111 4.99 -9.33 0.36
C ILE A 111 5.95 -10.36 -0.26
N LEU A 112 5.49 -11.10 -1.26
CA LEU A 112 6.29 -12.13 -1.93
C LEU A 112 7.49 -11.52 -2.68
N ALA A 113 7.23 -10.49 -3.49
CA ALA A 113 8.27 -9.82 -4.27
C ALA A 113 9.31 -9.13 -3.36
N ASN A 114 8.88 -8.49 -2.28
CA ASN A 114 9.79 -7.88 -1.29
C ASN A 114 10.71 -8.95 -0.67
N TYR A 115 10.14 -10.07 -0.24
CA TYR A 115 10.91 -11.17 0.34
C TYR A 115 11.95 -11.73 -0.65
N VAL A 116 11.52 -12.06 -1.87
CA VAL A 116 12.39 -12.63 -2.91
C VAL A 116 13.48 -11.65 -3.30
N LEU A 117 13.11 -10.40 -3.58
CA LEU A 117 14.05 -9.37 -4.02
C LEU A 117 15.06 -9.02 -2.93
N LEU A 118 14.59 -8.88 -1.68
CA LEU A 118 15.48 -8.59 -0.55
C LEU A 118 16.44 -9.75 -0.31
N LYS A 119 15.94 -10.99 -0.29
CA LYS A 119 16.78 -12.17 -0.12
C LYS A 119 17.85 -12.28 -1.20
N PHE A 120 17.45 -12.07 -2.47
CA PHE A 120 18.37 -12.08 -3.60
C PHE A 120 19.48 -11.02 -3.47
N LEU A 121 19.11 -9.78 -3.13
CA LEU A 121 20.08 -8.70 -2.95
C LEU A 121 21.00 -8.90 -1.73
N LEU A 122 20.47 -9.42 -0.63
CA LEU A 122 21.30 -9.72 0.54
C LEU A 122 22.31 -10.85 0.28
N GLU A 123 21.92 -11.87 -0.48
CA GLU A 123 22.85 -12.93 -0.89
C GLU A 123 23.92 -12.40 -1.86
N LEU A 124 23.52 -11.60 -2.85
CA LEU A 124 24.43 -10.99 -3.83
C LEU A 124 25.42 -10.02 -3.16
N LEU A 125 25.03 -9.33 -2.09
CA LEU A 125 25.82 -8.31 -1.40
C LEU A 125 26.37 -8.84 -0.06
N ARG A 126 26.43 -10.14 0.13
CA ARG A 126 26.83 -10.77 1.38
C ARG A 126 28.19 -10.29 1.89
N ASP A 127 29.15 -10.09 0.97
CA ASP A 127 30.51 -9.66 1.29
C ASP A 127 30.63 -8.14 1.50
N TYR A 128 29.54 -7.39 1.31
CA TYR A 128 29.50 -5.94 1.42
C TYR A 128 28.40 -5.47 2.39
N PRO A 129 28.62 -5.53 3.72
CA PRO A 129 27.56 -5.29 4.72
C PRO A 129 26.90 -3.90 4.60
N THR A 130 27.66 -2.87 4.24
CA THR A 130 27.11 -1.51 4.04
C THR A 130 26.14 -1.46 2.86
N LEU A 131 26.48 -2.11 1.73
CA LEU A 131 25.61 -2.21 0.56
C LEU A 131 24.38 -3.09 0.82
N ALA A 132 24.55 -4.14 1.63
CA ALA A 132 23.45 -4.98 2.08
C ALA A 132 22.42 -4.20 2.91
N MET A 133 22.84 -3.24 3.75
CA MET A 133 21.92 -2.33 4.45
C MET A 133 21.20 -1.38 3.49
N LEU A 134 21.89 -0.85 2.49
CA LEU A 134 21.29 0.02 1.47
C LEU A 134 20.29 -0.71 0.58
N SER A 135 20.47 -2.02 0.38
CA SER A 135 19.54 -2.83 -0.41
C SER A 135 18.12 -2.84 0.15
N ARG A 136 17.95 -2.78 1.48
CA ARG A 136 16.62 -2.65 2.12
C ARG A 136 15.89 -1.37 1.71
N ILE A 137 16.62 -0.25 1.69
CA ILE A 137 16.06 1.05 1.29
C ILE A 137 15.70 1.00 -0.19
N LEU A 138 16.59 0.50 -1.03
CA LEU A 138 16.35 0.36 -2.48
C LEU A 138 15.13 -0.49 -2.77
N VAL A 139 15.02 -1.68 -2.16
CA VAL A 139 13.85 -2.55 -2.33
C VAL A 139 12.57 -1.86 -1.88
N SER A 140 12.58 -1.19 -0.74
CA SER A 140 11.40 -0.47 -0.23
C SER A 140 10.94 0.62 -1.21
N VAL A 141 11.86 1.39 -1.79
CA VAL A 141 11.54 2.43 -2.79
C VAL A 141 10.98 1.79 -4.07
N LEU A 142 11.63 0.74 -4.58
CA LEU A 142 11.15 0.03 -5.76
C LEU A 142 9.75 -0.55 -5.57
N MET A 143 9.49 -1.17 -4.42
CA MET A 143 8.18 -1.73 -4.09
C MET A 143 7.11 -0.65 -3.91
N ALA A 144 7.47 0.51 -3.35
CA ALA A 144 6.55 1.65 -3.26
C ALA A 144 6.17 2.20 -4.65
N LEU A 145 7.13 2.35 -5.55
CA LEU A 145 6.88 2.74 -6.94
C LEU A 145 6.04 1.71 -7.69
N PHE A 146 6.37 0.44 -7.55
CA PHE A 146 5.58 -0.66 -8.15
C PHE A 146 4.14 -0.64 -7.63
N SER A 147 3.95 -0.52 -6.32
CA SER A 147 2.62 -0.44 -5.70
C SER A 147 1.81 0.75 -6.21
N TYR A 148 2.45 1.92 -6.35
CA TYR A 148 1.81 3.10 -6.91
C TYR A 148 1.34 2.87 -8.34
N LEU A 149 2.23 2.37 -9.22
CA LEU A 149 1.90 2.10 -10.62
C LEU A 149 0.80 1.04 -10.75
N TYR A 150 0.90 -0.04 -10.01
CA TYR A 150 -0.11 -1.11 -10.04
C TYR A 150 -1.48 -0.60 -9.55
N GLN A 151 -1.52 0.19 -8.48
CA GLN A 151 -2.76 0.78 -7.99
C GLN A 151 -3.34 1.76 -9.00
N HIS A 152 -2.52 2.60 -9.58
CA HIS A 152 -2.95 3.62 -10.55
C HIS A 152 -3.51 2.99 -11.84
N TYR A 153 -2.80 2.02 -12.41
CA TYR A 153 -3.15 1.44 -13.72
C TYR A 153 -4.07 0.23 -13.65
N PHE A 154 -4.06 -0.52 -12.54
CA PHE A 154 -4.80 -1.78 -12.45
C PHE A 154 -5.87 -1.78 -11.36
N THR A 155 -5.53 -1.46 -10.12
CA THR A 155 -6.48 -1.60 -9.00
C THR A 155 -7.64 -0.62 -9.10
N PHE A 156 -7.35 0.64 -9.42
CA PHE A 156 -8.33 1.72 -9.47
C PHE A 156 -8.55 2.28 -10.88
N SER A 157 -7.95 1.67 -11.89
CA SER A 157 -8.09 2.09 -13.28
C SER A 157 -9.52 1.88 -13.78
N VAL A 158 -10.05 2.91 -14.40
CA VAL A 158 -11.28 2.85 -15.19
C VAL A 158 -10.89 2.45 -16.61
N LYS A 159 -10.91 1.17 -16.94
CA LYS A 159 -10.93 0.78 -18.33
C LYS A 159 -12.31 1.09 -18.88
N LYS A 160 -12.45 2.11 -19.73
CA LYS A 160 -13.65 2.34 -20.54
C LYS A 160 -13.89 1.09 -21.41
N ILE A 161 -14.67 0.15 -20.89
CA ILE A 161 -15.24 -0.95 -21.67
C ILE A 161 -16.48 -0.35 -22.38
N GLY A 162 -16.28 0.52 -23.34
CA GLY A 162 -17.41 1.22 -23.96
C GLY A 162 -17.16 1.76 -25.36
N ASP A 163 -15.91 1.84 -25.82
CA ASP A 163 -15.63 2.52 -27.10
C ASP A 163 -15.65 1.62 -28.34
N LYS A 164 -16.12 0.37 -28.23
CA LYS A 164 -16.27 -0.54 -29.39
C LYS A 164 -17.71 -0.66 -29.92
N LYS A 165 -18.71 -0.01 -29.33
CA LYS A 165 -20.12 -0.09 -29.80
C LYS A 165 -20.64 1.13 -30.56
N GLY A 166 -19.84 2.18 -30.74
CA GLY A 166 -20.25 3.44 -31.37
C GLY A 166 -19.87 3.61 -32.85
N LYS A 167 -19.22 2.65 -33.49
CA LYS A 167 -18.71 2.86 -34.86
C LYS A 167 -19.48 2.16 -35.98
N ASN A 168 -20.66 1.59 -35.75
CA ASN A 168 -21.41 0.88 -36.80
C ASN A 168 -22.88 1.27 -36.96
N ILE A 169 -23.26 2.50 -36.61
CA ILE A 169 -24.62 3.01 -36.95
C ILE A 169 -24.43 4.41 -37.52
N ASN A 170 -23.97 4.52 -38.74
CA ASN A 170 -24.25 5.62 -39.66
C ASN A 170 -23.61 5.33 -41.03
N ASN A 171 -24.25 4.48 -41.80
CA ASN A 171 -24.12 4.48 -43.25
C ASN A 171 -25.51 4.31 -43.86
N PRO A 172 -26.26 5.38 -44.13
CA PRO A 172 -27.43 5.33 -44.99
C PRO A 172 -26.94 5.28 -46.44
N LYS A 173 -27.38 4.27 -47.15
CA LYS A 173 -27.36 4.26 -48.61
C LYS A 173 -28.46 5.22 -49.13
#